data_bf92bfccbb9c83c871043c69bbbe2d2a
#
_entry.id   bf92bfccbb9c83c871043c69bbbe2d2a
#
_cell.length_a   1.000
_cell.length_b   1.000
_cell.length_c   1.000
_cell.angle_alpha   90.00
_cell.angle_beta   90.00
_cell.angle_gamma   90.00
#
_symmetry.space_group_name_H-M   'P 1'
#
loop_
_entity.id
_entity.type
_entity.pdbx_description
1 polymer ?
#
loop_
_entity_poly.entity_id
_entity_poly.type
_entity_poly.pdbx_seq_one_letter_code
_entity_poly.pdbx_strand_id
1 'polypeptide(L)'
;MEIFRKTVCIASLIAFFVLAAGFNAMGAQYPVGSGNDDWWTTYPDQSSGAGGEVNQPSWVLDALKSKPVLIYVHKSCDYCKPQTEAIEKIASEFDGKITFYEISAEGSDARAEEALQAYDPNGGVMYVPLTVMVTLAPNSEGTVEPVWHSTEDVTGEDWIKNYLEDAISQYDENSADWDN
;
A
#
# COMPACT_ATOMS: atom_id res chain seq x y z
N MET A 1 64.31 -26.23 -43.48
CA MET A 1 64.32 -25.09 -42.55
C MET A 1 62.89 -24.50 -42.60
N GLU A 2 61.99 -25.10 -41.81
CA GLU A 2 60.54 -24.76 -41.81
C GLU A 2 60.24 -23.86 -40.64
N ILE A 3 59.66 -22.71 -40.94
CA ILE A 3 59.24 -21.71 -39.96
C ILE A 3 57.77 -21.97 -39.66
N PHE A 4 57.50 -22.51 -38.47
CA PHE A 4 56.14 -22.70 -37.92
C PHE A 4 55.52 -21.34 -37.55
N ARG A 5 54.49 -20.90 -38.30
CA ARG A 5 53.64 -19.77 -37.96
C ARG A 5 52.57 -20.29 -36.96
N LYS A 6 52.69 -19.89 -35.68
CA LYS A 6 51.66 -20.07 -34.71
C LYS A 6 50.62 -18.95 -34.85
N THR A 7 49.45 -19.28 -35.35
CA THR A 7 48.28 -18.40 -35.36
C THR A 7 47.63 -18.45 -33.98
N VAL A 8 47.71 -17.33 -33.27
CA VAL A 8 46.99 -17.13 -31.98
C VAL A 8 45.58 -16.64 -32.32
N CYS A 9 44.56 -17.47 -32.07
CA CYS A 9 43.15 -17.07 -32.10
C CYS A 9 42.83 -16.37 -30.78
N ILE A 10 42.65 -15.08 -30.82
CA ILE A 10 42.12 -14.29 -29.70
C ILE A 10 40.58 -14.38 -29.79
N ALA A 11 39.98 -15.20 -28.93
CA ALA A 11 38.54 -15.24 -28.76
C ALA A 11 38.16 -14.05 -27.86
N SER A 12 37.58 -13.02 -28.46
CA SER A 12 36.99 -11.90 -27.71
C SER A 12 35.68 -12.33 -27.10
N LEU A 13 35.69 -12.54 -25.79
CA LEU A 13 34.48 -12.74 -24.98
C LEU A 13 33.83 -11.37 -24.77
N ILE A 14 32.80 -11.05 -25.55
CA ILE A 14 31.94 -9.90 -25.30
C ILE A 14 30.96 -10.27 -24.20
N ALA A 15 31.24 -9.86 -22.98
CA ALA A 15 30.27 -9.95 -21.89
C ALA A 15 29.19 -8.88 -22.10
N PHE A 16 28.01 -9.29 -22.51
CA PHE A 16 26.82 -8.44 -22.48
C PHE A 16 26.40 -8.22 -21.02
N PHE A 17 26.78 -7.10 -20.45
CA PHE A 17 26.16 -6.57 -19.24
C PHE A 17 24.78 -6.02 -19.63
N VAL A 18 23.72 -6.82 -19.41
CA VAL A 18 22.36 -6.29 -19.42
C VAL A 18 22.20 -5.51 -18.11
N LEU A 19 22.40 -4.20 -18.17
CA LEU A 19 21.90 -3.31 -17.12
C LEU A 19 20.37 -3.38 -17.19
N ALA A 20 19.78 -4.19 -16.32
CA ALA A 20 18.39 -4.01 -15.96
C ALA A 20 18.31 -2.67 -15.22
N ALA A 21 18.04 -1.59 -15.96
CA ALA A 21 17.59 -0.35 -15.36
C ALA A 21 16.22 -0.64 -14.72
N GLY A 22 16.24 -0.97 -13.46
CA GLY A 22 15.03 -0.93 -12.64
C GLY A 22 14.55 0.52 -12.66
N PHE A 23 13.48 0.78 -13.37
CA PHE A 23 12.71 1.99 -13.18
C PHE A 23 12.09 1.85 -11.78
N ASN A 24 12.80 2.35 -10.76
CA ASN A 24 12.14 2.74 -9.53
C ASN A 24 11.30 3.97 -9.91
N ALA A 25 10.03 3.78 -10.19
CA ALA A 25 9.08 4.85 -10.05
C ALA A 25 9.12 5.20 -8.55
N MET A 26 9.81 6.29 -8.21
CA MET A 26 9.73 6.83 -6.85
C MET A 26 8.32 7.40 -6.76
N GLY A 27 7.40 6.62 -6.16
CA GLY A 27 6.12 7.12 -5.69
C GLY A 27 6.34 8.27 -4.71
N ALA A 28 5.32 9.06 -4.45
CA ALA A 28 5.37 10.07 -3.41
C ALA A 28 5.65 9.35 -2.08
N GLN A 29 6.76 9.69 -1.43
CA GLN A 29 7.10 9.10 -0.15
C GLN A 29 6.40 9.88 0.95
N TYR A 30 5.41 9.26 1.59
CA TYR A 30 4.70 9.83 2.73
C TYR A 30 5.42 9.44 4.03
N PRO A 31 5.63 10.39 4.98
CA PRO A 31 6.25 10.08 6.26
C PRO A 31 5.32 9.28 7.17
N VAL A 32 5.88 8.59 8.16
CA VAL A 32 5.11 8.05 9.28
C VAL A 32 4.97 9.12 10.35
N GLY A 33 3.74 9.43 10.72
CA GLY A 33 3.43 10.52 11.66
C GLY A 33 1.96 10.60 12.03
N SER A 34 1.47 11.79 12.35
CA SER A 34 0.08 12.06 12.74
C SER A 34 -0.60 13.14 11.87
N GLY A 35 0.12 13.70 10.90
CA GLY A 35 -0.40 14.70 9.97
C GLY A 35 -1.39 14.12 8.96
N ASN A 36 -2.09 14.99 8.24
CA ASN A 36 -3.18 14.59 7.33
C ASN A 36 -2.76 13.65 6.20
N ASP A 37 -1.52 13.76 5.73
CA ASP A 37 -1.01 12.98 4.60
C ASP A 37 -0.03 11.88 5.04
N ASP A 38 0.17 11.70 6.35
CA ASP A 38 1.12 10.74 6.88
C ASP A 38 0.57 9.30 6.88
N TRP A 39 1.47 8.33 6.95
CA TRP A 39 1.14 6.98 7.42
C TRP A 39 0.97 6.99 8.93
N TRP A 40 -0.14 6.49 9.43
CA TRP A 40 -0.51 6.53 10.84
C TRP A 40 -0.29 5.19 11.54
N THR A 41 0.33 5.22 12.72
CA THR A 41 0.40 4.09 13.66
C THR A 41 -0.73 4.13 14.69
N THR A 42 -1.18 5.35 15.00
CA THR A 42 -2.28 5.68 15.92
C THR A 42 -3.30 6.53 15.18
N TYR A 43 -4.42 6.88 15.80
CA TYR A 43 -5.36 7.83 15.18
C TYR A 43 -4.70 9.18 14.96
N PRO A 44 -4.86 9.78 13.75
CA PRO A 44 -4.20 11.03 13.36
C PRO A 44 -4.73 12.25 14.13
N ASP A 45 -4.00 13.38 14.02
CA ASP A 45 -4.30 14.61 14.78
C ASP A 45 -5.69 15.19 14.54
N GLN A 46 -6.29 14.98 13.35
CA GLN A 46 -7.65 15.42 13.05
C GLN A 46 -8.73 14.53 13.64
N SER A 47 -8.38 13.32 14.10
CA SER A 47 -9.36 12.40 14.69
C SER A 47 -9.82 12.85 16.08
N SER A 48 -11.09 12.62 16.39
CA SER A 48 -11.58 12.79 17.78
C SER A 48 -10.92 11.83 18.79
N GLY A 49 -10.27 10.76 18.29
CA GLY A 49 -9.49 9.79 19.06
C GLY A 49 -7.99 9.96 18.92
N ALA A 50 -7.49 11.17 18.50
CA ALA A 50 -6.09 11.43 18.20
C ALA A 50 -5.10 10.80 19.20
N GLY A 51 -4.07 10.10 18.70
CA GLY A 51 -3.06 9.40 19.49
C GLY A 51 -3.53 8.10 20.14
N GLY A 52 -4.81 7.71 19.99
CA GLY A 52 -5.33 6.44 20.46
C GLY A 52 -4.84 5.26 19.61
N GLU A 53 -4.69 4.08 20.23
CA GLU A 53 -4.31 2.87 19.54
C GLU A 53 -5.41 2.40 18.57
N VAL A 54 -4.99 1.85 17.42
CA VAL A 54 -5.90 1.26 16.43
C VAL A 54 -5.97 -0.24 16.62
N ASN A 55 -7.19 -0.74 16.84
CA ASN A 55 -7.41 -2.19 16.90
C ASN A 55 -7.49 -2.76 15.48
N GLN A 56 -6.34 -3.12 14.92
CA GLN A 56 -6.23 -3.67 13.58
C GLN A 56 -7.06 -4.96 13.44
N PRO A 57 -8.01 -5.06 12.50
CA PRO A 57 -8.76 -6.29 12.27
C PRO A 57 -7.86 -7.47 11.90
N SER A 58 -8.11 -8.64 12.48
CA SER A 58 -7.24 -9.82 12.27
C SER A 58 -7.12 -10.24 10.80
N TRP A 59 -8.19 -10.09 10.02
CA TRP A 59 -8.18 -10.41 8.59
C TRP A 59 -7.28 -9.46 7.77
N VAL A 60 -7.09 -8.20 8.23
CA VAL A 60 -6.14 -7.27 7.64
C VAL A 60 -4.71 -7.68 7.97
N LEU A 61 -4.43 -8.00 9.24
CA LEU A 61 -3.11 -8.48 9.65
C LEU A 61 -2.73 -9.78 8.93
N ASP A 62 -3.69 -10.71 8.75
CA ASP A 62 -3.44 -11.94 8.01
C ASP A 62 -3.12 -11.68 6.52
N ALA A 63 -3.80 -10.74 5.89
CA ALA A 63 -3.51 -10.34 4.51
C ALA A 63 -2.13 -9.64 4.39
N LEU A 64 -1.82 -8.80 5.37
CA LEU A 64 -0.57 -8.05 5.43
C LEU A 64 0.68 -8.95 5.57
N LYS A 65 0.55 -10.20 6.03
CA LYS A 65 1.64 -11.19 6.00
C LYS A 65 2.17 -11.48 4.59
N SER A 66 1.41 -11.16 3.58
CA SER A 66 1.76 -11.49 2.19
C SER A 66 1.94 -10.26 1.30
N LYS A 67 1.19 -9.18 1.54
CA LYS A 67 1.15 -7.99 0.68
C LYS A 67 0.53 -6.80 1.41
N PRO A 68 0.80 -5.55 0.98
CA PRO A 68 0.02 -4.41 1.43
C PRO A 68 -1.45 -4.55 1.06
N VAL A 69 -2.32 -3.91 1.82
CA VAL A 69 -3.76 -4.10 1.75
C VAL A 69 -4.45 -2.82 1.30
N LEU A 70 -5.32 -2.92 0.30
CA LEU A 70 -6.29 -1.90 -0.08
C LEU A 70 -7.68 -2.37 0.34
N ILE A 71 -8.39 -1.54 1.11
CA ILE A 71 -9.76 -1.81 1.51
C ILE A 71 -10.63 -0.66 0.98
N TYR A 72 -11.75 -1.02 0.37
CA TYR A 72 -12.75 -0.09 -0.08
C TYR A 72 -14.11 -0.47 0.46
N VAL A 73 -14.67 0.37 1.34
CA VAL A 73 -16.00 0.19 1.90
C VAL A 73 -16.96 1.22 1.29
N HIS A 74 -18.05 0.75 0.69
CA HIS A 74 -18.97 1.61 -0.05
C HIS A 74 -20.44 1.20 0.10
N LYS A 75 -21.31 2.05 -0.41
CA LYS A 75 -22.74 1.79 -0.63
C LYS A 75 -23.12 2.05 -2.08
N SER A 76 -24.30 1.58 -2.49
CA SER A 76 -24.89 1.88 -3.79
C SER A 76 -25.42 3.33 -3.80
N CYS A 77 -24.51 4.32 -3.84
CA CYS A 77 -24.87 5.74 -3.83
C CYS A 77 -24.15 6.52 -4.94
N ASP A 78 -24.78 7.60 -5.42
CA ASP A 78 -24.20 8.42 -6.49
C ASP A 78 -22.88 9.08 -6.08
N TYR A 79 -22.71 9.41 -4.80
CA TYR A 79 -21.47 9.96 -4.27
C TYR A 79 -20.33 8.95 -4.27
N CYS A 80 -20.61 7.64 -4.08
CA CYS A 80 -19.60 6.58 -4.07
C CYS A 80 -19.11 6.22 -5.50
N LYS A 81 -19.92 6.41 -6.53
CA LYS A 81 -19.61 5.95 -7.91
C LYS A 81 -18.25 6.40 -8.43
N PRO A 82 -17.86 7.69 -8.36
CA PRO A 82 -16.56 8.13 -8.89
C PRO A 82 -15.39 7.46 -8.17
N GLN A 83 -15.52 7.21 -6.85
CA GLN A 83 -14.48 6.51 -6.09
C GLN A 83 -14.44 5.02 -6.46
N THR A 84 -15.60 4.37 -6.65
CA THR A 84 -15.68 2.97 -7.10
C THR A 84 -14.96 2.80 -8.43
N GLU A 85 -15.26 3.65 -9.44
CA GLU A 85 -14.65 3.59 -10.77
C GLU A 85 -13.10 3.76 -10.68
N ALA A 86 -12.62 4.69 -9.85
CA ALA A 86 -11.19 4.92 -9.64
C ALA A 86 -10.52 3.73 -8.94
N ILE A 87 -11.14 3.20 -7.89
CA ILE A 87 -10.64 2.05 -7.13
C ILE A 87 -10.54 0.79 -7.99
N GLU A 88 -11.61 0.43 -8.73
CA GLU A 88 -11.63 -0.76 -9.59
C GLU A 88 -10.51 -0.71 -10.64
N LYS A 89 -10.32 0.45 -11.27
CA LYS A 89 -9.27 0.66 -12.26
C LYS A 89 -7.88 0.48 -11.63
N ILE A 90 -7.60 1.19 -10.54
CA ILE A 90 -6.30 1.15 -9.89
C ILE A 90 -6.03 -0.21 -9.26
N ALA A 91 -6.99 -0.85 -8.60
CA ALA A 91 -6.83 -2.20 -8.07
C ALA A 91 -6.46 -3.21 -9.17
N SER A 92 -7.03 -3.06 -10.37
CA SER A 92 -6.66 -3.88 -11.54
C SER A 92 -5.23 -3.62 -12.01
N GLU A 93 -4.71 -2.38 -11.98
CA GLU A 93 -3.33 -2.05 -12.33
C GLU A 93 -2.32 -2.68 -11.35
N PHE A 94 -2.70 -2.82 -10.09
CA PHE A 94 -1.87 -3.37 -9.01
C PHE A 94 -2.19 -4.84 -8.68
N ASP A 95 -2.96 -5.53 -9.53
CA ASP A 95 -3.26 -6.95 -9.32
C ASP A 95 -1.97 -7.78 -9.11
N GLY A 96 -2.03 -8.68 -8.14
CA GLY A 96 -0.89 -9.48 -7.73
C GLY A 96 0.15 -8.77 -6.84
N LYS A 97 0.14 -7.44 -6.71
CA LYS A 97 1.04 -6.66 -5.84
C LYS A 97 0.41 -6.29 -4.50
N ILE A 98 -0.91 -6.23 -4.43
CA ILE A 98 -1.68 -5.88 -3.24
C ILE A 98 -2.69 -6.97 -2.92
N THR A 99 -3.24 -6.96 -1.71
CA THR A 99 -4.49 -7.64 -1.37
C THR A 99 -5.61 -6.61 -1.40
N PHE A 100 -6.59 -6.81 -2.26
CA PHE A 100 -7.71 -5.88 -2.41
C PHE A 100 -9.00 -6.45 -1.84
N TYR A 101 -9.69 -5.66 -1.03
CA TYR A 101 -11.02 -5.94 -0.50
C TYR A 101 -12.00 -4.84 -0.88
N GLU A 102 -12.99 -5.18 -1.69
CA GLU A 102 -14.16 -4.35 -1.94
C GLU A 102 -15.33 -4.88 -1.11
N ILE A 103 -15.91 -4.06 -0.24
CA ILE A 103 -16.88 -4.47 0.76
C ILE A 103 -18.09 -3.52 0.72
N SER A 104 -19.27 -4.09 0.51
CA SER A 104 -20.52 -3.32 0.59
C SER A 104 -20.97 -3.17 2.05
N ALA A 105 -21.13 -1.94 2.51
CA ALA A 105 -21.69 -1.62 3.81
C ALA A 105 -23.21 -1.85 3.91
N GLU A 106 -23.87 -2.20 2.78
CA GLU A 106 -25.30 -2.60 2.74
C GLU A 106 -25.47 -4.12 2.86
N GLY A 107 -24.36 -4.87 2.83
CA GLY A 107 -24.32 -6.32 2.91
C GLY A 107 -24.29 -6.84 4.35
N SER A 108 -24.09 -8.16 4.48
CA SER A 108 -23.94 -8.85 5.77
C SER A 108 -22.48 -9.18 6.10
N ASP A 109 -21.52 -8.62 5.36
CA ASP A 109 -20.09 -8.83 5.62
C ASP A 109 -19.64 -7.98 6.81
N ALA A 110 -19.36 -8.62 7.94
CA ALA A 110 -18.97 -7.96 9.17
C ALA A 110 -17.67 -7.13 9.02
N ARG A 111 -16.82 -7.47 8.03
CA ARG A 111 -15.58 -6.72 7.75
C ARG A 111 -15.84 -5.26 7.38
N ALA A 112 -17.03 -4.94 6.83
CA ALA A 112 -17.39 -3.55 6.56
C ALA A 112 -17.43 -2.72 7.83
N GLU A 113 -18.11 -3.21 8.86
CA GLU A 113 -18.21 -2.52 10.16
C GLU A 113 -16.85 -2.48 10.87
N GLU A 114 -16.10 -3.59 10.86
CA GLU A 114 -14.76 -3.66 11.46
C GLU A 114 -13.80 -2.65 10.81
N ALA A 115 -13.82 -2.52 9.46
CA ALA A 115 -12.97 -1.55 8.77
C ALA A 115 -13.39 -0.10 9.06
N LEU A 116 -14.71 0.18 9.05
CA LEU A 116 -15.24 1.51 9.39
C LEU A 116 -14.87 1.92 10.81
N GLN A 117 -14.91 1.00 11.78
CA GLN A 117 -14.55 1.28 13.17
C GLN A 117 -13.03 1.44 13.36
N ALA A 118 -12.23 0.61 12.70
CA ALA A 118 -10.79 0.61 12.90
C ALA A 118 -10.08 1.75 12.16
N TYR A 119 -10.61 2.18 11.02
CA TYR A 119 -9.91 3.07 10.10
C TYR A 119 -10.65 4.40 9.81
N ASP A 120 -11.58 4.81 10.69
CA ASP A 120 -12.21 6.14 10.63
C ASP A 120 -11.15 7.22 10.89
N PRO A 121 -10.80 8.06 9.89
CA PRO A 121 -9.74 9.07 10.07
C PRO A 121 -10.17 10.25 10.94
N ASN A 122 -11.48 10.44 11.12
CA ASN A 122 -12.05 11.62 11.81
C ASN A 122 -12.56 11.29 13.22
N GLY A 123 -12.98 10.04 13.43
CA GLY A 123 -13.67 9.60 14.65
C GLY A 123 -15.09 10.16 14.74
N GLY A 124 -16.02 9.39 15.25
CA GLY A 124 -17.40 9.79 15.46
C GLY A 124 -18.37 9.14 14.49
N VAL A 125 -18.93 9.89 13.55
CA VAL A 125 -19.86 9.33 12.55
C VAL A 125 -19.06 8.77 11.39
N MET A 126 -19.19 7.47 11.16
CA MET A 126 -18.52 6.77 10.06
C MET A 126 -19.24 7.05 8.73
N TYR A 127 -18.47 7.43 7.71
CA TYR A 127 -18.97 7.72 6.38
C TYR A 127 -18.46 6.73 5.33
N VAL A 128 -19.16 6.67 4.22
CA VAL A 128 -18.74 5.97 3.01
C VAL A 128 -18.83 6.92 1.81
N PRO A 129 -17.92 6.80 0.81
CA PRO A 129 -16.92 5.74 0.66
C PRO A 129 -15.78 5.87 1.69
N LEU A 130 -15.30 4.75 2.23
CA LEU A 130 -14.07 4.69 2.99
C LEU A 130 -13.02 3.96 2.16
N THR A 131 -11.89 4.61 1.89
CA THR A 131 -10.72 4.00 1.25
C THR A 131 -9.60 3.91 2.26
N VAL A 132 -9.06 2.70 2.46
CA VAL A 132 -7.99 2.45 3.43
C VAL A 132 -6.83 1.75 2.75
N MET A 133 -5.63 2.16 3.06
CA MET A 133 -4.40 1.49 2.70
C MET A 133 -3.65 1.10 3.96
N VAL A 134 -3.15 -0.15 4.01
CA VAL A 134 -2.37 -0.65 5.13
C VAL A 134 -1.08 -1.26 4.60
N THR A 135 0.04 -0.90 5.22
CA THR A 135 1.36 -1.39 4.87
C THR A 135 2.23 -1.57 6.13
N LEU A 136 3.51 -1.82 5.95
CA LEU A 136 4.48 -1.99 7.02
C LEU A 136 5.52 -0.89 6.94
N ALA A 137 5.72 -0.15 8.04
CA ALA A 137 6.77 0.86 8.12
C ALA A 137 7.38 0.92 9.52
N PRO A 138 8.61 1.42 9.69
CA PRO A 138 9.19 1.63 10.99
C PRO A 138 8.52 2.82 11.70
N ASN A 139 8.17 2.63 12.96
CA ASN A 139 7.71 3.71 13.84
C ASN A 139 8.90 4.59 14.29
N SER A 140 8.65 5.57 15.15
CA SER A 140 9.68 6.49 15.66
C SER A 140 10.81 5.81 16.46
N GLU A 141 10.60 4.58 16.91
CA GLU A 141 11.60 3.77 17.63
C GLU A 141 12.35 2.81 16.69
N GLY A 142 11.99 2.78 15.40
CA GLY A 142 12.55 1.90 14.39
C GLY A 142 11.97 0.49 14.39
N THR A 143 10.89 0.25 15.13
CA THR A 143 10.17 -1.03 15.11
C THR A 143 9.20 -1.05 13.94
N VAL A 144 9.27 -2.11 13.12
CA VAL A 144 8.34 -2.29 12.00
C VAL A 144 6.99 -2.73 12.51
N GLU A 145 5.96 -1.99 12.13
CA GLU A 145 4.59 -2.27 12.51
C GLU A 145 3.60 -1.90 11.39
N PRO A 146 2.33 -2.36 11.47
CA PRO A 146 1.30 -1.94 10.53
C PRO A 146 1.04 -0.45 10.63
N VAL A 147 1.18 0.25 9.51
CA VAL A 147 0.78 1.64 9.35
C VAL A 147 -0.36 1.71 8.34
N TRP A 148 -1.23 2.70 8.52
CA TRP A 148 -2.42 2.86 7.71
C TRP A 148 -2.63 4.30 7.30
N HIS A 149 -3.37 4.49 6.22
CA HIS A 149 -3.90 5.78 5.82
C HIS A 149 -5.30 5.58 5.26
N SER A 150 -6.22 6.48 5.55
CA SER A 150 -7.59 6.38 5.07
C SER A 150 -8.21 7.73 4.73
N THR A 151 -9.28 7.67 3.94
CA THR A 151 -10.11 8.82 3.64
C THR A 151 -11.57 8.40 3.44
N GLU A 152 -12.48 9.25 3.84
CA GLU A 152 -13.93 9.15 3.58
C GLU A 152 -14.37 9.99 2.38
N ASP A 153 -13.42 10.60 1.66
CA ASP A 153 -13.66 11.44 0.50
C ASP A 153 -13.50 10.70 -0.83
N VAL A 154 -14.02 11.33 -1.89
CA VAL A 154 -13.75 10.94 -3.27
C VAL A 154 -12.44 11.60 -3.72
N THR A 155 -11.37 10.83 -3.83
CA THR A 155 -10.01 11.33 -4.08
C THR A 155 -9.55 11.23 -5.53
N GLY A 156 -10.09 10.26 -6.28
CA GLY A 156 -9.66 9.96 -7.65
C GLY A 156 -8.39 9.09 -7.75
N GLU A 157 -8.04 8.76 -9.00
CA GLU A 157 -7.03 7.76 -9.34
C GLU A 157 -5.62 8.11 -8.85
N ASP A 158 -5.18 9.37 -9.04
CA ASP A 158 -3.81 9.77 -8.73
C ASP A 158 -3.50 9.65 -7.23
N TRP A 159 -4.43 10.02 -6.37
CA TRP A 159 -4.28 9.87 -4.94
C TRP A 159 -4.16 8.40 -4.53
N ILE A 160 -5.07 7.56 -5.02
CA ILE A 160 -5.07 6.11 -4.74
C ILE A 160 -3.76 5.49 -5.20
N LYS A 161 -3.32 5.83 -6.41
CA LYS A 161 -2.11 5.30 -7.02
C LYS A 161 -0.86 5.69 -6.23
N ASN A 162 -0.72 6.96 -5.85
CA ASN A 162 0.44 7.45 -5.11
C ASN A 162 0.59 6.73 -3.76
N TYR A 163 -0.50 6.57 -3.01
CA TYR A 163 -0.46 5.82 -1.75
C TYR A 163 -0.18 4.33 -1.95
N LEU A 164 -0.71 3.70 -3.00
CA LEU A 164 -0.44 2.29 -3.27
C LEU A 164 1.02 2.04 -3.70
N GLU A 165 1.59 2.93 -4.52
CA GLU A 165 2.99 2.84 -4.91
C GLU A 165 3.90 2.97 -3.68
N ASP A 166 3.61 3.91 -2.78
CA ASP A 166 4.34 4.08 -1.54
C ASP A 166 4.12 2.89 -0.58
N ALA A 167 2.88 2.40 -0.45
CA ALA A 167 2.56 1.23 0.37
C ALA A 167 3.35 -0.02 -0.07
N ILE A 168 3.49 -0.24 -1.38
CA ILE A 168 4.27 -1.35 -1.93
C ILE A 168 5.76 -1.16 -1.64
N SER A 169 6.29 0.05 -1.82
CA SER A 169 7.69 0.35 -1.52
C SER A 169 8.01 0.12 -0.05
N GLN A 170 7.19 0.66 0.85
CA GLN A 170 7.32 0.47 2.30
C GLN A 170 7.24 -1.02 2.68
N TYR A 171 6.31 -1.75 2.08
CA TYR A 171 6.16 -3.18 2.35
C TYR A 171 7.40 -3.98 1.89
N ASP A 172 7.88 -3.73 0.69
CA ASP A 172 9.05 -4.41 0.12
C ASP A 172 10.32 -4.17 0.95
N GLU A 173 10.44 -2.97 1.54
CA GLU A 173 11.57 -2.58 2.36
C GLU A 173 11.52 -3.17 3.78
N ASN A 174 10.32 -3.33 4.36
CA ASN A 174 10.17 -3.57 5.80
C ASN A 174 9.58 -4.94 6.15
N SER A 175 8.94 -5.66 5.21
CA SER A 175 8.20 -6.89 5.52
C SER A 175 9.05 -8.03 6.11
N ALA A 176 10.36 -8.04 5.83
CA ALA A 176 11.28 -9.04 6.38
C ALA A 176 11.59 -8.83 7.87
N ASP A 177 11.39 -7.61 8.36
CA ASP A 177 11.69 -7.21 9.75
C ASP A 177 10.43 -7.14 10.62
N TRP A 178 9.27 -7.51 10.06
CA TRP A 178 8.02 -7.55 10.80
C TRP A 178 7.83 -8.89 11.52
N ASP A 179 7.99 -8.87 12.84
CA ASP A 179 7.73 -10.01 13.71
C ASP A 179 6.22 -10.12 14.03
N ASN A 180 5.50 -11.07 13.38
CA ASN A 180 4.08 -11.36 13.64
C ASN A 180 3.79 -12.85 13.79
#